data_dc63f882f1b0de64b799bc28db15a5bb
#
_entry.id   dc63f882f1b0de64b799bc28db15a5bb
#
_cell.length_a   1.000
_cell.length_b   1.000
_cell.length_c   1.000
_cell.angle_alpha   90.00
_cell.angle_beta   90.00
_cell.angle_gamma   90.00
#
_symmetry.space_group_name_H-M   'P 1'
#
loop_
_entity.id
_entity.type
_entity.pdbx_description
1 polymer ?
#
loop_
_entity_poly.entity_id
_entity_poly.type
_entity_poly.pdbx_seq_one_letter_code
_entity_poly.pdbx_strand_id
1 'polypeptide(L)'
;MQSDIEIAQHAEMRPIGEIAEKIGICAEELENYGPYKAKVSLALTKRVKDQPEGKLILVTAISPTPAGEGKTTTTVGLGQALAKLGKKVMICLREPSLGPCMGVKGGAAGGGYSQVVPMEDINLHFTGDIHAVTTAHNLLSAMVDNHIQQGNALGIDPRRVVWGRVLDMNDRVLRQIVVGLGGRPNGVPREDGFQISVASEVMAILCLAKDISDLKERLSRIIVAYTYDNRPVTAGDIHAQGAMAALMKDALKPNLVQTLEHVPAFIHGGPFANIAHGCNTMLATKTALHLADYVVTEAGFGADLGAEKFLDIKCRFGGLKPAAAVLVATIRALKMHGGRPKNELTESDPEAVKRGLPNMLRHIENLKKFGLPVVVALNMFPSDTAEEKEAVEEACRAAGVAVAESRVFTDGGEGGIDLAEDVLAAIESGSRYAPIYTDEMTLKEKIETIAKEIYGAGSVQYDAAAEKELKYIEEMGFGRMPVCMAKTQMSFTDDPSKMGAPSGFTLHVREARVSAGAGFVVVLTGKIMTMPGLPKHPAAENIDVDDDGHITGLF
;
A
#
# COMPACT_ATOMS: atom_id res chain seq x y z
N MET A 1 -24.61 6.46 16.45
CA MET A 1 -24.26 6.05 15.08
C MET A 1 -23.85 4.60 15.18
N GLN A 2 -24.30 3.74 14.26
CA GLN A 2 -23.86 2.35 14.21
C GLN A 2 -22.35 2.28 13.96
N SER A 3 -21.69 1.26 14.50
CA SER A 3 -20.27 0.98 14.21
C SER A 3 -20.10 0.46 12.77
N ASP A 4 -18.87 0.50 12.27
CA ASP A 4 -18.58 0.05 10.89
C ASP A 4 -18.97 -1.41 10.67
N ILE A 5 -18.73 -2.28 11.67
CA ILE A 5 -19.13 -3.69 11.58
C ILE A 5 -20.65 -3.87 11.62
N GLU A 6 -21.38 -3.10 12.46
CA GLU A 6 -22.84 -3.17 12.47
C GLU A 6 -23.45 -2.75 11.14
N ILE A 7 -22.91 -1.69 10.49
CA ILE A 7 -23.35 -1.27 9.16
C ILE A 7 -23.09 -2.39 8.14
N ALA A 8 -21.90 -3.01 8.18
CA ALA A 8 -21.53 -4.08 7.26
C ALA A 8 -22.38 -5.35 7.45
N GLN A 9 -22.70 -5.72 8.70
CA GLN A 9 -23.54 -6.89 9.01
C GLN A 9 -24.98 -6.72 8.58
N HIS A 10 -25.51 -5.48 8.53
CA HIS A 10 -26.85 -5.18 8.04
C HIS A 10 -26.91 -4.93 6.53
N ALA A 11 -25.79 -5.07 5.82
CA ALA A 11 -25.73 -4.81 4.38
C ALA A 11 -26.52 -5.86 3.58
N GLU A 12 -27.35 -5.41 2.67
CA GLU A 12 -28.01 -6.26 1.68
C GLU A 12 -27.04 -6.56 0.53
N MET A 13 -26.24 -7.62 0.67
CA MET A 13 -25.27 -8.02 -0.35
C MET A 13 -25.96 -8.75 -1.51
N ARG A 14 -25.54 -8.46 -2.74
CA ARG A 14 -25.92 -9.22 -3.94
C ARG A 14 -24.99 -10.41 -4.16
N PRO A 15 -25.47 -11.51 -4.75
CA PRO A 15 -24.61 -12.59 -5.19
C PRO A 15 -23.47 -12.08 -6.06
N ILE A 16 -22.25 -12.59 -5.83
CA ILE A 16 -21.06 -12.07 -6.51
C ILE A 16 -21.10 -12.23 -8.02
N GLY A 17 -21.83 -13.23 -8.53
CA GLY A 17 -22.07 -13.40 -9.96
C GLY A 17 -22.81 -12.23 -10.59
N GLU A 18 -23.80 -11.64 -9.91
CA GLU A 18 -24.53 -10.45 -10.40
C GLU A 18 -23.62 -9.21 -10.45
N ILE A 19 -22.71 -9.08 -9.49
CA ILE A 19 -21.72 -8.03 -9.48
C ILE A 19 -20.72 -8.18 -10.63
N ALA A 20 -20.29 -9.41 -10.89
CA ALA A 20 -19.39 -9.75 -12.00
C ALA A 20 -20.01 -9.47 -13.37
N GLU A 21 -21.28 -9.83 -13.55
CA GLU A 21 -22.02 -9.62 -14.80
C GLU A 21 -22.10 -8.12 -15.19
N LYS A 22 -22.29 -7.22 -14.21
CA LYS A 22 -22.31 -5.76 -14.44
C LYS A 22 -21.07 -5.22 -15.14
N ILE A 23 -19.93 -5.87 -14.96
CA ILE A 23 -18.65 -5.46 -15.53
C ILE A 23 -18.17 -6.39 -16.65
N GLY A 24 -19.00 -7.37 -17.06
CA GLY A 24 -18.72 -8.25 -18.18
C GLY A 24 -17.76 -9.40 -17.85
N ILE A 25 -17.74 -9.86 -16.61
CA ILE A 25 -17.07 -11.10 -16.20
C ILE A 25 -18.07 -12.25 -16.31
N CYS A 26 -17.68 -13.32 -17.02
CA CYS A 26 -18.53 -14.50 -17.20
C CYS A 26 -18.43 -15.44 -15.99
N ALA A 27 -19.47 -16.26 -15.78
CA ALA A 27 -19.51 -17.18 -14.64
C ALA A 27 -18.33 -18.19 -14.63
N GLU A 28 -17.86 -18.59 -15.78
CA GLU A 28 -16.73 -19.52 -15.96
C GLU A 28 -15.38 -18.89 -15.59
N GLU A 29 -15.34 -17.57 -15.47
CA GLU A 29 -14.16 -16.79 -15.07
C GLU A 29 -14.11 -16.54 -13.55
N LEU A 30 -15.12 -17.00 -12.81
CA LEU A 30 -15.23 -16.86 -11.37
C LEU A 30 -14.94 -18.17 -10.65
N GLU A 31 -14.17 -18.08 -9.57
CA GLU A 31 -13.98 -19.13 -8.58
C GLU A 31 -14.60 -18.65 -7.27
N ASN A 32 -15.83 -19.07 -6.97
CA ASN A 32 -16.59 -18.59 -5.84
C ASN A 32 -16.01 -19.05 -4.49
N TYR A 33 -15.88 -18.12 -3.56
CA TYR A 33 -15.56 -18.32 -2.16
C TYR A 33 -16.78 -17.94 -1.29
N GLY A 34 -17.84 -18.73 -1.42
CA GLY A 34 -19.16 -18.42 -0.88
C GLY A 34 -19.97 -17.53 -1.84
N PRO A 35 -21.13 -16.97 -1.39
CA PRO A 35 -22.05 -16.25 -2.26
C PRO A 35 -21.59 -14.83 -2.62
N TYR A 36 -20.72 -14.18 -1.83
CA TYR A 36 -20.48 -12.75 -1.89
C TYR A 36 -19.04 -12.35 -2.26
N LYS A 37 -18.16 -13.32 -2.47
CA LYS A 37 -16.77 -13.09 -2.90
C LYS A 37 -16.33 -14.18 -3.86
N ALA A 38 -15.44 -13.82 -4.78
CA ALA A 38 -14.87 -14.76 -5.75
C ALA A 38 -13.45 -14.35 -6.14
N LYS A 39 -12.64 -15.32 -6.54
CA LYS A 39 -11.44 -15.05 -7.31
C LYS A 39 -11.77 -14.97 -8.79
N VAL A 40 -11.05 -14.10 -9.48
CA VAL A 40 -11.19 -13.92 -10.93
C VAL A 40 -10.05 -14.65 -11.63
N SER A 41 -10.40 -15.50 -12.60
CA SER A 41 -9.43 -16.32 -13.30
C SER A 41 -8.43 -15.50 -14.13
N LEU A 42 -7.22 -16.03 -14.29
CA LEU A 42 -6.21 -15.42 -15.18
C LEU A 42 -6.61 -15.48 -16.67
N ALA A 43 -7.62 -16.28 -17.01
CA ALA A 43 -8.20 -16.33 -18.37
C ALA A 43 -8.90 -15.00 -18.69
N LEU A 44 -9.63 -14.40 -17.72
CA LEU A 44 -10.23 -13.08 -17.88
C LEU A 44 -9.18 -12.03 -18.27
N THR A 45 -8.08 -11.95 -17.53
CA THR A 45 -7.02 -10.97 -17.80
C THR A 45 -6.49 -11.11 -19.25
N LYS A 46 -6.35 -12.35 -19.74
CA LYS A 46 -5.94 -12.60 -21.13
C LYS A 46 -7.01 -12.18 -22.13
N ARG A 47 -8.29 -12.41 -21.83
CA ARG A 47 -9.41 -12.08 -22.70
C ARG A 47 -9.59 -10.57 -22.88
N VAL A 48 -9.38 -9.79 -21.78
CA VAL A 48 -9.65 -8.35 -21.81
C VAL A 48 -8.43 -7.48 -22.14
N LYS A 49 -7.23 -8.03 -22.17
CA LYS A 49 -5.95 -7.28 -22.29
C LYS A 49 -5.84 -6.33 -23.49
N ASP A 50 -6.59 -6.61 -24.56
CA ASP A 50 -6.57 -5.82 -25.79
C ASP A 50 -7.78 -4.86 -25.88
N GLN A 51 -8.61 -4.79 -24.84
CA GLN A 51 -9.71 -3.80 -24.75
C GLN A 51 -9.12 -2.42 -24.38
N PRO A 52 -9.82 -1.32 -24.73
CA PRO A 52 -9.42 0.02 -24.29
C PRO A 52 -9.31 0.11 -22.76
N GLU A 53 -8.31 0.85 -22.29
CA GLU A 53 -8.16 1.13 -20.86
C GLU A 53 -9.05 2.30 -20.43
N GLY A 54 -9.71 2.17 -19.30
CA GLY A 54 -10.41 3.24 -18.61
C GLY A 54 -9.46 4.26 -17.96
N LYS A 55 -10.02 5.21 -17.26
CA LYS A 55 -9.30 6.29 -16.58
C LYS A 55 -8.93 5.86 -15.16
N LEU A 56 -7.63 5.90 -14.82
CA LEU A 56 -7.11 5.56 -13.51
C LEU A 56 -7.10 6.81 -12.61
N ILE A 57 -7.76 6.74 -11.47
CA ILE A 57 -7.85 7.79 -10.46
C ILE A 57 -7.08 7.31 -9.23
N LEU A 58 -6.07 8.07 -8.82
CA LEU A 58 -5.28 7.80 -7.64
C LEU A 58 -5.83 8.59 -6.44
N VAL A 59 -6.21 7.91 -5.37
CA VAL A 59 -6.53 8.54 -4.08
C VAL A 59 -5.33 8.42 -3.15
N THR A 60 -4.90 9.55 -2.62
CA THR A 60 -3.81 9.66 -1.64
C THR A 60 -4.20 10.65 -0.54
N ALA A 61 -3.30 11.00 0.37
CA ALA A 61 -3.61 11.95 1.44
C ALA A 61 -2.42 12.85 1.76
N ILE A 62 -2.67 13.87 2.56
CA ILE A 62 -1.65 14.65 3.25
C ILE A 62 -0.88 13.76 4.25
N SER A 63 0.18 14.29 4.89
CA SER A 63 0.91 13.53 5.92
C SER A 63 -0.05 13.03 7.00
N PRO A 64 -0.05 11.70 7.31
CA PRO A 64 -1.08 11.11 8.15
C PRO A 64 -0.96 11.52 9.61
N THR A 65 -2.10 11.52 10.31
CA THR A 65 -2.20 11.60 11.76
C THR A 65 -2.47 10.22 12.36
N PRO A 66 -2.31 10.04 13.67
CA PRO A 66 -2.65 8.78 14.34
C PRO A 66 -4.12 8.36 14.18
N ALA A 67 -5.03 9.30 13.91
CA ALA A 67 -6.44 9.02 13.69
C ALA A 67 -6.75 8.50 12.27
N GLY A 68 -5.82 8.70 11.32
CA GLY A 68 -6.03 8.42 9.91
C GLY A 68 -6.81 9.52 9.19
N GLU A 69 -6.71 9.54 7.85
CA GLU A 69 -7.29 10.61 7.03
C GLU A 69 -8.53 10.15 6.24
N GLY A 70 -8.91 8.88 6.35
CA GLY A 70 -10.07 8.34 5.64
C GLY A 70 -9.85 8.08 4.15
N LYS A 71 -8.62 7.78 3.71
CA LYS A 71 -8.32 7.48 2.30
C LYS A 71 -9.19 6.37 1.72
N THR A 72 -9.24 5.22 2.38
CA THR A 72 -10.00 4.06 1.88
C THR A 72 -11.49 4.39 1.82
N THR A 73 -12.02 5.04 2.85
CA THR A 73 -13.41 5.53 2.88
C THR A 73 -13.69 6.48 1.71
N THR A 74 -12.78 7.44 1.46
CA THR A 74 -12.90 8.36 0.31
C THR A 74 -12.78 7.61 -1.02
N THR A 75 -11.89 6.62 -1.13
CA THR A 75 -11.73 5.80 -2.34
C THR A 75 -13.00 5.04 -2.67
N VAL A 76 -13.61 4.41 -1.68
CA VAL A 76 -14.87 3.67 -1.83
C VAL A 76 -16.01 4.63 -2.14
N GLY A 77 -16.16 5.70 -1.36
CA GLY A 77 -17.21 6.70 -1.54
C GLY A 77 -17.15 7.40 -2.90
N LEU A 78 -15.94 7.75 -3.38
CA LEU A 78 -15.76 8.29 -4.72
C LEU A 78 -16.19 7.30 -5.81
N GLY A 79 -15.84 6.02 -5.64
CA GLY A 79 -16.30 4.96 -6.56
C GLY A 79 -17.82 4.84 -6.57
N GLN A 80 -18.46 4.89 -5.40
CA GLN A 80 -19.93 4.89 -5.27
C GLN A 80 -20.55 6.14 -5.91
N ALA A 81 -19.97 7.33 -5.70
CA ALA A 81 -20.44 8.59 -6.27
C ALA A 81 -20.36 8.58 -7.80
N LEU A 82 -19.23 8.14 -8.37
CA LEU A 82 -19.09 8.00 -9.81
C LEU A 82 -20.12 7.03 -10.40
N ALA A 83 -20.43 5.93 -9.70
CA ALA A 83 -21.46 4.99 -10.12
C ALA A 83 -22.87 5.62 -10.07
N LYS A 84 -23.19 6.46 -9.06
CA LYS A 84 -24.44 7.24 -9.00
C LYS A 84 -24.56 8.22 -10.17
N LEU A 85 -23.46 8.77 -10.65
CA LEU A 85 -23.40 9.60 -11.87
C LEU A 85 -23.49 8.77 -13.17
N GLY A 86 -23.83 7.49 -13.08
CA GLY A 86 -24.01 6.59 -14.22
C GLY A 86 -22.73 6.13 -14.90
N LYS A 87 -21.56 6.29 -14.24
CA LYS A 87 -20.28 5.84 -14.79
C LYS A 87 -20.07 4.34 -14.52
N LYS A 88 -19.41 3.64 -15.44
CA LYS A 88 -18.95 2.25 -15.24
C LYS A 88 -17.64 2.28 -14.46
N VAL A 89 -17.70 1.91 -13.18
CA VAL A 89 -16.61 2.08 -12.21
C VAL A 89 -16.19 0.76 -11.60
N MET A 90 -14.88 0.62 -11.35
CA MET A 90 -14.32 -0.39 -10.45
C MET A 90 -13.41 0.28 -9.41
N ILE A 91 -13.35 -0.33 -8.23
CA ILE A 91 -12.47 0.10 -7.15
C ILE A 91 -11.36 -0.95 -6.99
N CYS A 92 -10.12 -0.52 -6.74
CA CYS A 92 -8.98 -1.42 -6.51
C CYS A 92 -8.30 -1.07 -5.19
N LEU A 93 -8.41 -1.97 -4.21
CA LEU A 93 -7.90 -1.79 -2.85
C LEU A 93 -6.84 -2.83 -2.49
N ARG A 94 -6.09 -2.54 -1.43
CA ARG A 94 -5.19 -3.51 -0.81
C ARG A 94 -5.95 -4.45 0.10
N GLU A 95 -5.47 -5.70 0.19
CA GLU A 95 -5.90 -6.66 1.19
C GLU A 95 -5.30 -6.30 2.56
N PRO A 96 -6.10 -6.24 3.65
CA PRO A 96 -5.60 -5.94 4.98
C PRO A 96 -4.84 -7.12 5.58
N SER A 97 -3.79 -6.81 6.38
CA SER A 97 -3.03 -7.77 7.17
C SER A 97 -3.66 -7.94 8.55
N LEU A 98 -3.65 -9.16 9.10
CA LEU A 98 -4.20 -9.47 10.42
C LEU A 98 -3.52 -8.71 11.56
N GLY A 99 -2.21 -8.54 11.50
CA GLY A 99 -1.47 -7.87 12.56
C GLY A 99 -1.98 -6.45 12.87
N PRO A 100 -2.13 -5.56 11.89
CA PRO A 100 -2.77 -4.26 12.07
C PRO A 100 -4.23 -4.36 12.54
N CYS A 101 -5.03 -5.30 12.04
CA CYS A 101 -6.43 -5.50 12.45
C CYS A 101 -6.53 -5.84 13.94
N MET A 102 -5.67 -6.73 14.45
CA MET A 102 -5.62 -7.12 15.86
C MET A 102 -4.88 -6.08 16.73
N GLY A 103 -4.18 -5.13 16.11
CA GLY A 103 -3.33 -4.13 16.78
C GLY A 103 -4.03 -2.82 17.13
N VAL A 104 -3.86 -1.82 16.28
CA VAL A 104 -4.26 -0.42 16.57
C VAL A 104 -5.35 0.08 15.64
N LYS A 105 -5.49 -0.51 14.45
CA LYS A 105 -6.18 0.14 13.36
C LYS A 105 -7.18 -0.79 12.70
N GLY A 106 -8.35 -0.23 12.41
CA GLY A 106 -9.34 -0.81 11.54
C GLY A 106 -8.78 -1.33 10.23
N GLY A 107 -9.43 -2.33 9.69
CA GLY A 107 -9.08 -2.94 8.41
C GLY A 107 -9.14 -1.95 7.25
N ALA A 108 -8.73 -2.41 6.06
CA ALA A 108 -8.73 -1.62 4.84
C ALA A 108 -10.05 -1.72 4.06
N ALA A 109 -11.19 -1.89 4.76
CA ALA A 109 -12.49 -2.06 4.12
C ALA A 109 -13.26 -0.75 3.88
N GLY A 110 -12.73 0.39 4.30
CA GLY A 110 -13.44 1.67 4.35
C GLY A 110 -14.10 1.90 5.71
N GLY A 111 -15.12 2.76 5.77
CA GLY A 111 -15.85 3.05 7.00
C GLY A 111 -17.18 3.74 6.74
N GLY A 112 -18.09 3.70 7.74
CA GLY A 112 -19.44 4.22 7.61
C GLY A 112 -20.19 3.59 6.44
N TYR A 113 -20.85 4.40 5.65
CA TYR A 113 -21.59 3.96 4.45
C TYR A 113 -20.74 3.85 3.18
N SER A 114 -19.40 4.00 3.32
CA SER A 114 -18.44 3.79 2.24
C SER A 114 -17.49 2.64 2.59
N GLN A 115 -18.02 1.42 2.53
CA GLN A 115 -17.31 0.18 2.83
C GLN A 115 -17.41 -0.83 1.69
N VAL A 116 -16.42 -1.72 1.61
CA VAL A 116 -16.47 -2.98 0.85
C VAL A 116 -16.90 -4.12 1.76
N VAL A 117 -17.75 -5.00 1.24
CA VAL A 117 -18.33 -6.13 1.96
C VAL A 117 -18.13 -7.44 1.20
N PRO A 118 -18.00 -8.58 1.92
CA PRO A 118 -18.17 -8.84 3.35
C PRO A 118 -16.95 -8.36 4.17
N MET A 119 -17.15 -7.42 5.09
CA MET A 119 -16.08 -6.75 5.83
C MET A 119 -15.30 -7.69 6.76
N GLU A 120 -15.99 -8.59 7.46
CA GLU A 120 -15.38 -9.56 8.38
C GLU A 120 -14.40 -10.47 7.66
N ASP A 121 -14.83 -11.08 6.55
CA ASP A 121 -14.00 -11.96 5.74
C ASP A 121 -12.75 -11.24 5.21
N ILE A 122 -12.93 -10.01 4.70
CA ILE A 122 -11.85 -9.20 4.15
C ILE A 122 -10.78 -8.90 5.22
N ASN A 123 -11.20 -8.60 6.45
CA ASN A 123 -10.29 -8.20 7.52
C ASN A 123 -9.67 -9.38 8.29
N LEU A 124 -10.25 -10.56 8.24
CA LEU A 124 -9.78 -11.75 8.97
C LEU A 124 -9.19 -12.80 8.03
N HIS A 125 -10.02 -13.68 7.50
CA HIS A 125 -9.59 -14.75 6.60
C HIS A 125 -10.32 -14.62 5.26
N PHE A 126 -9.72 -13.88 4.33
CA PHE A 126 -10.38 -13.53 3.08
C PHE A 126 -10.45 -14.71 2.10
N THR A 127 -9.40 -14.94 1.33
CA THR A 127 -9.30 -16.03 0.34
C THR A 127 -8.00 -16.79 0.42
N GLY A 128 -7.14 -16.45 1.40
CA GLY A 128 -5.89 -17.15 1.67
C GLY A 128 -4.65 -16.57 1.00
N ASP A 129 -4.70 -15.38 0.40
CA ASP A 129 -3.57 -14.80 -0.33
C ASP A 129 -2.39 -14.49 0.59
N ILE A 130 -2.65 -13.89 1.75
CA ILE A 130 -1.60 -13.58 2.74
C ILE A 130 -1.02 -14.87 3.32
N HIS A 131 -1.84 -15.91 3.55
CA HIS A 131 -1.37 -17.23 3.96
C HIS A 131 -0.43 -17.85 2.90
N ALA A 132 -0.80 -17.76 1.62
CA ALA A 132 0.03 -18.26 0.51
C ALA A 132 1.39 -17.54 0.46
N VAL A 133 1.41 -16.19 0.61
CA VAL A 133 2.63 -15.39 0.71
C VAL A 133 3.49 -15.82 1.90
N THR A 134 2.87 -15.96 3.08
CA THR A 134 3.54 -16.42 4.32
C THR A 134 4.18 -17.78 4.11
N THR A 135 3.44 -18.73 3.56
CA THR A 135 3.91 -20.10 3.34
C THR A 135 5.02 -20.16 2.30
N ALA A 136 4.90 -19.44 1.18
CA ALA A 136 5.93 -19.39 0.14
C ALA A 136 7.22 -18.75 0.67
N HIS A 137 7.12 -17.68 1.46
CA HIS A 137 8.27 -17.03 2.09
C HIS A 137 8.99 -18.00 3.05
N ASN A 138 8.23 -18.64 3.94
CA ASN A 138 8.78 -19.55 4.95
C ASN A 138 9.32 -20.86 4.33
N LEU A 139 8.74 -21.33 3.22
CA LEU A 139 9.33 -22.44 2.45
C LEU A 139 10.74 -22.08 1.99
N LEU A 140 10.94 -20.87 1.43
CA LEU A 140 12.25 -20.41 1.01
C LEU A 140 13.23 -20.35 2.18
N SER A 141 12.81 -19.85 3.35
CA SER A 141 13.63 -19.84 4.57
C SER A 141 14.05 -21.26 4.98
N ALA A 142 13.10 -22.20 4.97
CA ALA A 142 13.38 -23.60 5.31
C ALA A 142 14.32 -24.26 4.29
N MET A 143 14.20 -23.94 3.01
CA MET A 143 15.08 -24.47 1.96
C MET A 143 16.51 -23.92 2.08
N VAL A 144 16.69 -22.66 2.47
CA VAL A 144 18.02 -22.08 2.77
C VAL A 144 18.69 -22.83 3.92
N ASP A 145 18.00 -22.98 5.05
CA ASP A 145 18.55 -23.69 6.21
C ASP A 145 18.80 -25.17 5.91
N ASN A 146 17.93 -25.81 5.15
CA ASN A 146 18.14 -27.19 4.70
C ASN A 146 19.35 -27.33 3.77
N HIS A 147 19.58 -26.37 2.86
CA HIS A 147 20.76 -26.36 1.99
C HIS A 147 22.06 -26.28 2.82
N ILE A 148 22.10 -25.40 3.82
CA ILE A 148 23.26 -25.27 4.74
C ILE A 148 23.47 -26.59 5.50
N GLN A 149 22.39 -27.20 6.02
CA GLN A 149 22.44 -28.44 6.81
C GLN A 149 22.91 -29.64 5.99
N GLN A 150 22.52 -29.73 4.72
CA GLN A 150 22.75 -30.89 3.84
C GLN A 150 24.05 -30.79 3.03
N GLY A 151 25.04 -30.08 3.53
CA GLY A 151 26.39 -30.04 2.96
C GLY A 151 26.77 -28.71 2.29
N ASN A 152 25.87 -27.74 2.22
CA ASN A 152 26.16 -26.36 1.81
C ASN A 152 26.97 -26.24 0.50
N ALA A 153 26.53 -26.94 -0.55
CA ALA A 153 27.26 -27.00 -1.83
C ALA A 153 27.51 -25.63 -2.48
N LEU A 154 26.65 -24.64 -2.20
CA LEU A 154 26.80 -23.26 -2.67
C LEU A 154 27.79 -22.43 -1.84
N GLY A 155 28.26 -22.93 -0.70
CA GLY A 155 29.18 -22.22 0.19
C GLY A 155 28.56 -20.98 0.87
N ILE A 156 27.30 -21.07 1.27
CA ILE A 156 26.62 -20.00 2.01
C ILE A 156 27.32 -19.78 3.36
N ASP A 157 27.64 -18.53 3.68
CA ASP A 157 28.03 -18.13 5.04
C ASP A 157 26.78 -18.03 5.92
N PRO A 158 26.60 -18.89 6.94
CA PRO A 158 25.40 -18.85 7.79
C PRO A 158 25.19 -17.52 8.52
N ARG A 159 26.26 -16.72 8.69
CA ARG A 159 26.18 -15.37 9.30
C ARG A 159 25.68 -14.32 8.31
N ARG A 160 25.54 -14.67 7.05
CA ARG A 160 25.15 -13.79 5.95
C ARG A 160 23.89 -14.26 5.22
N VAL A 161 23.06 -15.02 5.91
CA VAL A 161 21.68 -15.27 5.47
C VAL A 161 20.89 -14.00 5.72
N VAL A 162 20.32 -13.43 4.65
CA VAL A 162 19.56 -12.17 4.68
C VAL A 162 18.06 -12.39 4.55
N TRP A 163 17.66 -13.63 4.37
CA TRP A 163 16.25 -14.06 4.25
C TRP A 163 15.78 -14.68 5.56
N GLY A 164 15.01 -13.91 6.33
CA GLY A 164 14.41 -14.36 7.58
C GLY A 164 13.10 -15.13 7.38
N ARG A 165 12.21 -15.03 8.36
CA ARG A 165 10.88 -15.65 8.37
C ARG A 165 9.78 -14.60 8.40
N VAL A 166 8.53 -15.01 8.20
CA VAL A 166 7.38 -14.12 8.29
C VAL A 166 6.24 -14.73 9.10
N LEU A 167 5.47 -13.84 9.73
CA LEU A 167 4.21 -14.16 10.42
C LEU A 167 3.25 -12.99 10.21
N ASP A 168 1.99 -13.27 9.87
CA ASP A 168 0.99 -12.20 9.70
C ASP A 168 0.34 -11.79 11.02
N MET A 169 1.17 -11.45 11.99
CA MET A 169 0.77 -10.96 13.31
C MET A 169 1.82 -9.99 13.86
N ASN A 170 1.37 -9.03 14.68
CA ASN A 170 2.26 -8.10 15.37
C ASN A 170 2.90 -8.78 16.58
N ASP A 171 4.17 -9.18 16.47
CA ASP A 171 4.90 -9.83 17.55
C ASP A 171 6.33 -9.32 17.69
N ARG A 172 6.55 -8.40 18.64
CA ARG A 172 7.85 -7.74 18.84
C ARG A 172 8.96 -8.66 19.33
N VAL A 173 8.64 -9.78 19.98
CA VAL A 173 9.66 -10.69 20.51
C VAL A 173 10.30 -11.54 19.42
N LEU A 174 9.68 -11.63 18.25
CA LEU A 174 10.18 -12.35 17.10
C LEU A 174 11.16 -11.55 16.22
N ARG A 175 11.43 -10.26 16.54
CA ARG A 175 12.30 -9.41 15.71
C ARG A 175 13.71 -9.93 15.58
N GLN A 176 14.22 -10.52 16.66
CA GLN A 176 15.56 -11.12 16.69
C GLN A 176 15.48 -12.40 17.53
N ILE A 177 15.82 -13.53 16.92
CA ILE A 177 15.77 -14.85 17.52
C ILE A 177 17.03 -15.64 17.14
N VAL A 178 17.24 -16.76 17.79
CA VAL A 178 18.23 -17.75 17.40
C VAL A 178 17.51 -19.01 16.90
N VAL A 179 17.85 -19.48 15.71
CA VAL A 179 17.32 -20.71 15.14
C VAL A 179 18.39 -21.82 15.14
N GLY A 180 17.99 -23.09 14.90
CA GLY A 180 18.90 -24.23 14.78
C GLY A 180 19.46 -24.74 16.11
N LEU A 181 18.86 -24.37 17.25
CA LEU A 181 19.26 -24.90 18.56
C LEU A 181 18.82 -26.36 18.75
N GLY A 182 19.51 -27.10 19.66
CA GLY A 182 19.19 -28.49 19.98
C GLY A 182 20.13 -29.52 19.33
N GLY A 183 21.25 -29.06 18.80
CA GLY A 183 22.31 -29.90 18.25
C GLY A 183 22.20 -30.20 16.76
N ARG A 184 23.15 -30.96 16.26
CA ARG A 184 23.35 -31.20 14.81
C ARG A 184 22.11 -31.62 14.01
N PRO A 185 21.18 -32.40 14.54
CA PRO A 185 19.96 -32.77 13.79
C PRO A 185 19.03 -31.59 13.48
N ASN A 186 19.13 -30.49 14.25
CA ASN A 186 18.21 -29.34 14.17
C ASN A 186 18.76 -28.21 13.29
N GLY A 187 19.95 -28.35 12.71
CA GLY A 187 20.52 -27.34 11.82
C GLY A 187 21.75 -26.63 12.38
N VAL A 188 22.11 -25.51 11.76
CA VAL A 188 23.26 -24.67 12.17
C VAL A 188 22.72 -23.49 12.97
N PRO A 189 23.12 -23.30 14.25
CA PRO A 189 22.72 -22.16 15.04
C PRO A 189 23.12 -20.84 14.38
N ARG A 190 22.16 -19.94 14.20
CA ARG A 190 22.38 -18.61 13.65
C ARG A 190 21.32 -17.62 14.15
N GLU A 191 21.65 -16.33 14.04
CA GLU A 191 20.65 -15.28 14.22
C GLU A 191 19.63 -15.31 13.07
N ASP A 192 18.40 -15.01 13.38
CA ASP A 192 17.27 -14.88 12.46
C ASP A 192 16.26 -13.86 13.01
N GLY A 193 15.20 -13.60 12.28
CA GLY A 193 14.11 -12.76 12.73
C GLY A 193 12.88 -12.91 11.86
N PHE A 194 11.76 -12.49 12.42
CA PHE A 194 10.50 -12.42 11.69
C PHE A 194 10.20 -11.00 11.26
N GLN A 195 9.63 -10.86 10.09
CA GLN A 195 8.90 -9.67 9.68
C GLN A 195 7.42 -10.01 9.46
N ILE A 196 6.55 -9.02 9.42
CA ILE A 196 5.15 -9.24 9.10
C ILE A 196 5.02 -9.64 7.63
N SER A 197 4.08 -10.54 7.31
CA SER A 197 3.94 -11.12 5.95
C SER A 197 3.82 -10.07 4.86
N VAL A 198 3.15 -8.97 5.11
CA VAL A 198 2.97 -7.87 4.15
C VAL A 198 4.20 -6.96 3.98
N ALA A 199 5.25 -7.15 4.78
CA ALA A 199 6.57 -6.54 4.58
C ALA A 199 7.51 -7.42 3.73
N SER A 200 7.11 -8.65 3.44
CA SER A 200 7.87 -9.61 2.64
C SER A 200 8.09 -9.12 1.20
N GLU A 201 9.28 -9.40 0.65
CA GLU A 201 9.53 -9.22 -0.78
C GLU A 201 8.59 -10.10 -1.64
N VAL A 202 8.15 -11.27 -1.15
CA VAL A 202 7.18 -12.12 -1.84
C VAL A 202 5.84 -11.39 -2.03
N MET A 203 5.38 -10.62 -1.03
CA MET A 203 4.20 -9.76 -1.16
C MET A 203 4.40 -8.67 -2.22
N ALA A 204 5.56 -8.02 -2.26
CA ALA A 204 5.87 -7.03 -3.28
C ALA A 204 5.92 -7.64 -4.68
N ILE A 205 6.49 -8.84 -4.81
CA ILE A 205 6.52 -9.62 -6.05
C ILE A 205 5.10 -9.96 -6.52
N LEU A 206 4.23 -10.47 -5.64
CA LEU A 206 2.81 -10.73 -5.96
C LEU A 206 2.14 -9.49 -6.55
N CYS A 207 2.42 -8.32 -5.95
CA CYS A 207 1.79 -7.07 -6.37
C CYS A 207 2.32 -6.51 -7.70
N LEU A 208 3.50 -6.93 -8.15
CA LEU A 208 4.13 -6.46 -9.38
C LEU A 208 4.12 -7.51 -10.50
N ALA A 209 3.84 -8.77 -10.19
CA ALA A 209 3.78 -9.85 -11.18
C ALA A 209 2.63 -9.64 -12.18
N LYS A 210 2.90 -9.98 -13.44
CA LYS A 210 1.97 -9.87 -14.57
C LYS A 210 1.23 -11.17 -14.86
N ASP A 211 1.89 -12.29 -14.61
CA ASP A 211 1.39 -13.65 -14.81
C ASP A 211 2.24 -14.66 -14.04
N ILE A 212 1.94 -15.96 -14.16
CA ILE A 212 2.67 -17.04 -13.48
C ILE A 212 4.15 -17.12 -13.91
N SER A 213 4.46 -16.85 -15.16
CA SER A 213 5.83 -16.90 -15.68
C SER A 213 6.68 -15.77 -15.08
N ASP A 214 6.14 -14.54 -15.07
CA ASP A 214 6.79 -13.38 -14.45
C ASP A 214 6.90 -13.57 -12.92
N LEU A 215 5.88 -14.15 -12.27
CA LEU A 215 5.94 -14.53 -10.85
C LEU A 215 7.13 -15.46 -10.58
N LYS A 216 7.28 -16.55 -11.33
CA LYS A 216 8.39 -17.51 -11.17
C LYS A 216 9.75 -16.85 -11.42
N GLU A 217 9.86 -16.03 -12.45
CA GLU A 217 11.10 -15.32 -12.78
C GLU A 217 11.49 -14.36 -11.66
N ARG A 218 10.53 -13.57 -11.14
CA ARG A 218 10.76 -12.67 -10.01
C ARG A 218 11.16 -13.43 -8.76
N LEU A 219 10.46 -14.50 -8.41
CA LEU A 219 10.79 -15.35 -7.25
C LEU A 219 12.21 -15.93 -7.36
N SER A 220 12.66 -16.33 -8.56
CA SER A 220 14.00 -16.88 -8.76
C SER A 220 15.13 -15.88 -8.48
N ARG A 221 14.88 -14.57 -8.63
CA ARG A 221 15.87 -13.51 -8.41
C ARG A 221 16.02 -13.07 -6.95
N ILE A 222 15.16 -13.50 -6.04
CA ILE A 222 15.26 -13.17 -4.61
C ILE A 222 16.63 -13.55 -4.09
N ILE A 223 17.37 -12.59 -3.53
CA ILE A 223 18.65 -12.84 -2.86
C ILE A 223 18.36 -13.32 -1.43
N VAL A 224 18.84 -14.51 -1.08
CA VAL A 224 18.58 -15.16 0.22
C VAL A 224 19.79 -15.13 1.16
N ALA A 225 20.99 -15.12 0.61
CA ALA A 225 22.23 -15.19 1.38
C ALA A 225 23.42 -14.72 0.55
N TYR A 226 24.60 -14.66 1.18
CA TYR A 226 25.88 -14.49 0.51
C TYR A 226 26.82 -15.64 0.87
N THR A 227 27.67 -16.00 -0.09
CA THR A 227 28.73 -16.99 0.10
C THR A 227 29.88 -16.43 0.93
N TYR A 228 30.81 -17.28 1.37
CA TYR A 228 32.05 -16.85 2.07
C TYR A 228 32.90 -15.89 1.24
N ASP A 229 32.83 -15.96 -0.09
CA ASP A 229 33.52 -15.07 -1.04
C ASP A 229 32.66 -13.91 -1.55
N ASN A 230 31.60 -13.57 -0.83
CA ASN A 230 30.68 -12.43 -1.06
C ASN A 230 29.80 -12.53 -2.33
N ARG A 231 29.61 -13.66 -2.94
CA ARG A 231 28.67 -13.80 -4.05
C ARG A 231 27.25 -13.93 -3.53
N PRO A 232 26.25 -13.25 -4.16
CA PRO A 232 24.84 -13.44 -3.80
C PRO A 232 24.38 -14.85 -4.17
N VAL A 233 23.55 -15.44 -3.32
CA VAL A 233 22.83 -16.69 -3.56
C VAL A 233 21.36 -16.35 -3.68
N THR A 234 20.72 -16.85 -4.74
CA THR A 234 19.32 -16.57 -5.06
C THR A 234 18.40 -17.75 -4.75
N ALA A 235 17.09 -17.49 -4.70
CA ALA A 235 16.08 -18.55 -4.63
C ALA A 235 16.14 -19.49 -5.86
N GLY A 236 16.60 -18.97 -7.00
CA GLY A 236 16.85 -19.74 -8.22
C GLY A 236 17.99 -20.74 -8.07
N ASP A 237 19.08 -20.36 -7.37
CA ASP A 237 20.24 -21.22 -7.12
C ASP A 237 19.88 -22.43 -6.25
N ILE A 238 18.89 -22.30 -5.37
CA ILE A 238 18.36 -23.40 -4.55
C ILE A 238 17.07 -24.00 -5.12
N HIS A 239 16.68 -23.62 -6.34
CA HIS A 239 15.52 -24.16 -7.07
C HIS A 239 14.16 -24.02 -6.36
N ALA A 240 13.95 -22.96 -5.56
CA ALA A 240 12.75 -22.77 -4.75
C ALA A 240 11.57 -22.18 -5.54
N GLN A 241 11.82 -21.43 -6.62
CA GLN A 241 10.84 -20.59 -7.32
C GLN A 241 9.62 -21.38 -7.85
N GLY A 242 9.81 -22.64 -8.22
CA GLY A 242 8.73 -23.49 -8.74
C GLY A 242 7.72 -23.85 -7.66
N ALA A 243 8.20 -24.31 -6.50
CA ALA A 243 7.37 -24.66 -5.36
C ALA A 243 6.69 -23.42 -4.74
N MET A 244 7.42 -22.31 -4.63
CA MET A 244 6.86 -21.03 -4.19
C MET A 244 5.72 -20.57 -5.10
N ALA A 245 5.91 -20.60 -6.43
CA ALA A 245 4.87 -20.23 -7.39
C ALA A 245 3.66 -21.17 -7.34
N ALA A 246 3.86 -22.46 -7.09
CA ALA A 246 2.78 -23.43 -6.91
C ALA A 246 1.91 -23.09 -5.69
N LEU A 247 2.52 -22.71 -4.57
CA LEU A 247 1.80 -22.22 -3.38
C LEU A 247 1.03 -20.92 -3.65
N MET A 248 1.52 -20.05 -4.53
CA MET A 248 0.97 -18.74 -4.82
C MET A 248 0.04 -18.69 -6.05
N LYS A 249 -0.20 -19.81 -6.74
CA LYS A 249 -0.95 -19.81 -8.01
C LYS A 249 -2.35 -19.21 -7.89
N ASP A 250 -3.04 -19.48 -6.79
CA ASP A 250 -4.39 -18.97 -6.55
C ASP A 250 -4.35 -17.55 -5.94
N ALA A 251 -3.33 -17.24 -5.15
CA ALA A 251 -3.09 -15.90 -4.65
C ALA A 251 -2.79 -14.86 -5.74
N LEU A 252 -2.37 -15.29 -6.93
CA LEU A 252 -2.16 -14.38 -8.08
C LEU A 252 -3.46 -13.91 -8.71
N LYS A 253 -4.59 -14.58 -8.46
CA LYS A 253 -5.91 -14.22 -8.98
C LYS A 253 -6.53 -13.10 -8.15
N PRO A 254 -7.00 -11.98 -8.75
CA PRO A 254 -7.68 -10.92 -8.00
C PRO A 254 -8.95 -11.39 -7.29
N ASN A 255 -9.23 -10.81 -6.15
CA ASN A 255 -10.46 -11.07 -5.39
C ASN A 255 -11.52 -10.03 -5.73
N LEU A 256 -12.67 -10.47 -6.19
CA LEU A 256 -13.84 -9.65 -6.48
C LEU A 256 -14.80 -9.63 -5.29
N VAL A 257 -15.20 -8.44 -4.89
CA VAL A 257 -16.21 -8.13 -3.88
C VAL A 257 -17.05 -6.93 -4.34
N GLN A 258 -17.90 -6.40 -3.46
CA GLN A 258 -18.75 -5.25 -3.71
C GLN A 258 -18.67 -4.22 -2.61
N THR A 259 -19.06 -2.97 -2.90
CA THR A 259 -19.33 -1.97 -1.88
C THR A 259 -20.76 -2.12 -1.33
N LEU A 260 -21.09 -1.40 -0.25
CA LEU A 260 -22.47 -1.31 0.26
C LEU A 260 -23.47 -0.88 -0.82
N GLU A 261 -23.05 -0.08 -1.80
CA GLU A 261 -23.88 0.36 -2.92
C GLU A 261 -23.67 -0.51 -4.20
N HIS A 262 -23.14 -1.73 -4.05
CA HIS A 262 -22.96 -2.72 -5.11
C HIS A 262 -22.03 -2.29 -6.26
N VAL A 263 -21.08 -1.42 -5.99
CA VAL A 263 -19.99 -1.12 -6.93
C VAL A 263 -18.96 -2.25 -6.87
N PRO A 264 -18.54 -2.81 -8.02
CA PRO A 264 -17.52 -3.87 -8.04
C PRO A 264 -16.18 -3.38 -7.51
N ALA A 265 -15.53 -4.19 -6.67
CA ALA A 265 -14.21 -3.88 -6.15
C ALA A 265 -13.28 -5.09 -6.22
N PHE A 266 -12.04 -4.86 -6.65
CA PHE A 266 -10.95 -5.80 -6.48
C PHE A 266 -10.18 -5.47 -5.20
N ILE A 267 -10.03 -6.47 -4.32
CA ILE A 267 -9.13 -6.41 -3.17
C ILE A 267 -8.03 -7.43 -3.38
N HIS A 268 -6.79 -6.97 -3.56
CA HIS A 268 -5.73 -7.88 -3.95
C HIS A 268 -4.33 -7.35 -3.61
N GLY A 269 -3.58 -8.12 -2.81
CA GLY A 269 -2.24 -7.77 -2.33
C GLY A 269 -2.23 -6.61 -1.34
N GLY A 270 -1.28 -6.60 -0.42
CA GLY A 270 -1.24 -5.63 0.67
C GLY A 270 0.16 -5.23 1.13
N PRO A 271 1.08 -4.81 0.24
CA PRO A 271 2.44 -4.46 0.63
C PRO A 271 2.46 -3.19 1.48
N PHE A 272 3.31 -3.14 2.49
CA PHE A 272 3.49 -1.94 3.32
C PHE A 272 4.12 -0.80 2.51
N ALA A 273 3.56 0.42 2.66
CA ALA A 273 4.02 1.59 1.92
C ALA A 273 5.31 2.24 2.49
N ASN A 274 5.75 1.86 3.67
CA ASN A 274 6.99 2.35 4.27
C ASN A 274 8.23 1.52 3.90
N ILE A 275 8.05 0.37 3.24
CA ILE A 275 9.17 -0.52 2.85
C ILE A 275 8.98 -1.16 1.47
N ALA A 276 7.80 -1.03 0.89
CA ALA A 276 7.46 -1.48 -0.46
C ALA A 276 6.60 -0.41 -1.14
N HIS A 277 6.07 -0.69 -2.33
CA HIS A 277 5.33 0.30 -3.11
C HIS A 277 3.92 0.64 -2.59
N GLY A 278 3.39 -0.08 -1.59
CA GLY A 278 2.23 0.32 -0.81
C GLY A 278 0.90 0.44 -1.53
N CYS A 279 0.70 -0.30 -2.61
CA CYS A 279 -0.53 -0.30 -3.41
C CYS A 279 -0.95 -1.72 -3.79
N ASN A 280 -2.19 -1.89 -4.21
CA ASN A 280 -2.72 -3.18 -4.68
C ASN A 280 -1.96 -3.72 -5.90
N THR A 281 -2.31 -4.94 -6.34
CA THR A 281 -1.58 -5.60 -7.42
C THR A 281 -1.72 -4.90 -8.77
N MET A 282 -0.69 -5.04 -9.59
CA MET A 282 -0.67 -4.61 -10.99
C MET A 282 -1.76 -5.33 -11.78
N LEU A 283 -1.90 -6.63 -11.55
CA LEU A 283 -2.85 -7.48 -12.26
C LEU A 283 -4.29 -7.03 -12.02
N ALA A 284 -4.67 -6.75 -10.75
CA ALA A 284 -6.00 -6.26 -10.42
C ALA A 284 -6.28 -4.89 -11.08
N THR A 285 -5.33 -3.95 -10.96
CA THR A 285 -5.49 -2.60 -11.55
C THR A 285 -5.63 -2.66 -13.06
N LYS A 286 -4.78 -3.42 -13.76
CA LYS A 286 -4.85 -3.54 -15.23
C LYS A 286 -6.13 -4.23 -15.68
N THR A 287 -6.51 -5.32 -15.01
CA THR A 287 -7.76 -6.01 -15.34
C THR A 287 -8.97 -5.07 -15.15
N ALA A 288 -9.00 -4.31 -14.06
CA ALA A 288 -10.07 -3.34 -13.81
C ALA A 288 -10.13 -2.25 -14.89
N LEU A 289 -8.97 -1.74 -15.34
CA LEU A 289 -8.90 -0.72 -16.40
C LEU A 289 -9.49 -1.19 -17.74
N HIS A 290 -9.40 -2.48 -18.03
CA HIS A 290 -10.02 -3.07 -19.23
C HIS A 290 -11.50 -3.45 -19.04
N LEU A 291 -12.02 -3.42 -17.81
CA LEU A 291 -13.39 -3.78 -17.47
C LEU A 291 -14.29 -2.57 -17.23
N ALA A 292 -13.72 -1.42 -16.87
CA ALA A 292 -14.48 -0.23 -16.47
C ALA A 292 -13.94 1.05 -17.13
N ASP A 293 -14.81 2.06 -17.25
CA ASP A 293 -14.43 3.36 -17.80
C ASP A 293 -13.59 4.17 -16.80
N TYR A 294 -13.82 3.94 -15.50
CA TYR A 294 -13.10 4.58 -14.41
C TYR A 294 -12.65 3.54 -13.38
N VAL A 295 -11.40 3.64 -12.95
CA VAL A 295 -10.85 2.81 -11.88
C VAL A 295 -10.31 3.70 -10.78
N VAL A 296 -10.86 3.55 -9.57
CA VAL A 296 -10.40 4.29 -8.38
C VAL A 296 -9.51 3.38 -7.55
N THR A 297 -8.30 3.83 -7.27
CA THR A 297 -7.33 3.08 -6.44
C THR A 297 -6.67 4.00 -5.42
N GLU A 298 -6.02 3.41 -4.42
CA GLU A 298 -5.33 4.18 -3.38
C GLU A 298 -3.85 3.83 -3.26
N ALA A 299 -3.08 4.75 -2.67
CA ALA A 299 -1.72 4.51 -2.22
C ALA A 299 -1.59 4.72 -0.71
N GLY A 300 -0.76 3.92 -0.04
CA GLY A 300 -0.62 3.95 1.42
C GLY A 300 0.06 5.21 1.94
N PHE A 301 -0.31 5.65 3.15
CA PHE A 301 0.21 6.86 3.82
C PHE A 301 -0.04 8.16 3.04
N GLY A 302 0.87 9.13 3.19
CA GLY A 302 0.82 10.41 2.49
C GLY A 302 1.33 10.35 1.06
N ALA A 303 1.05 11.41 0.28
CA ALA A 303 1.44 11.46 -1.12
C ALA A 303 2.97 11.47 -1.32
N ASP A 304 3.72 11.92 -0.34
CA ASP A 304 5.19 11.89 -0.33
C ASP A 304 5.79 10.48 -0.25
N LEU A 305 5.04 9.51 0.23
CA LEU A 305 5.46 8.11 0.32
C LEU A 305 4.70 7.20 -0.63
N GLY A 306 3.39 7.07 -0.41
CA GLY A 306 2.59 6.12 -1.16
C GLY A 306 2.36 6.54 -2.60
N ALA A 307 1.96 7.78 -2.86
CA ALA A 307 1.74 8.23 -4.23
C ALA A 307 3.06 8.31 -5.01
N GLU A 308 4.15 8.77 -4.41
CA GLU A 308 5.47 8.75 -5.03
C GLU A 308 5.81 7.35 -5.54
N LYS A 309 5.73 6.32 -4.67
CA LYS A 309 6.02 4.93 -5.06
C LYS A 309 5.02 4.34 -6.04
N PHE A 310 3.75 4.70 -5.94
CA PHE A 310 2.75 4.33 -6.94
C PHE A 310 3.17 4.85 -8.32
N LEU A 311 3.57 6.11 -8.39
CA LEU A 311 3.95 6.79 -9.62
C LEU A 311 5.32 6.32 -10.13
N ASP A 312 6.36 6.35 -9.32
CA ASP A 312 7.73 6.03 -9.74
C ASP A 312 8.03 4.51 -9.81
N ILE A 313 7.25 3.66 -9.12
CA ILE A 313 7.47 2.21 -9.16
C ILE A 313 6.34 1.49 -9.91
N LYS A 314 5.11 1.52 -9.38
CA LYS A 314 4.01 0.73 -9.95
C LYS A 314 3.62 1.20 -11.35
N CYS A 315 3.44 2.50 -11.56
CA CYS A 315 3.10 3.04 -12.86
C CYS A 315 4.22 2.81 -13.89
N ARG A 316 5.48 2.96 -13.48
CA ARG A 316 6.64 2.67 -14.32
C ARG A 316 6.64 1.21 -14.81
N PHE A 317 6.54 0.23 -13.91
CA PHE A 317 6.53 -1.19 -14.29
C PHE A 317 5.30 -1.60 -15.09
N GLY A 318 4.16 -0.99 -14.79
CA GLY A 318 2.89 -1.29 -15.43
C GLY A 318 2.61 -0.53 -16.72
N GLY A 319 3.34 0.54 -17.01
CA GLY A 319 2.97 1.48 -18.06
C GLY A 319 1.64 2.20 -17.76
N LEU A 320 1.25 2.29 -16.47
CA LEU A 320 0.01 2.93 -16.06
C LEU A 320 0.12 4.45 -16.18
N LYS A 321 -0.98 5.09 -16.56
CA LYS A 321 -1.07 6.55 -16.72
C LYS A 321 -2.26 7.09 -15.93
N PRO A 322 -2.06 7.50 -14.66
CA PRO A 322 -3.14 8.09 -13.88
C PRO A 322 -3.72 9.33 -14.57
N ALA A 323 -5.04 9.41 -14.62
CA ALA A 323 -5.77 10.51 -15.25
C ALA A 323 -5.96 11.71 -14.30
N ALA A 324 -6.07 11.44 -12.99
CA ALA A 324 -6.16 12.46 -11.94
C ALA A 324 -5.69 11.88 -10.60
N ALA A 325 -5.38 12.77 -9.66
CA ALA A 325 -5.10 12.44 -8.27
C ALA A 325 -6.09 13.16 -7.35
N VAL A 326 -6.60 12.43 -6.35
CA VAL A 326 -7.42 12.98 -5.26
C VAL A 326 -6.55 13.02 -4.00
N LEU A 327 -6.38 14.20 -3.43
CA LEU A 327 -5.64 14.41 -2.20
C LEU A 327 -6.62 14.57 -1.03
N VAL A 328 -6.70 13.56 -0.18
CA VAL A 328 -7.54 13.60 1.02
C VAL A 328 -6.87 14.45 2.09
N ALA A 329 -7.61 15.42 2.61
CA ALA A 329 -7.21 16.25 3.74
C ALA A 329 -8.29 16.26 4.81
N THR A 330 -7.91 16.46 6.07
CA THR A 330 -8.84 16.66 7.19
C THR A 330 -8.46 17.93 7.95
N ILE A 331 -9.44 18.64 8.47
CA ILE A 331 -9.21 19.79 9.34
C ILE A 331 -8.37 19.39 10.56
N ARG A 332 -8.62 18.21 11.13
CA ARG A 332 -7.85 17.67 12.26
C ARG A 332 -6.37 17.50 11.94
N ALA A 333 -6.05 16.95 10.77
CA ALA A 333 -4.66 16.80 10.34
C ALA A 333 -3.98 18.14 10.12
N LEU A 334 -4.67 19.09 9.50
CA LEU A 334 -4.13 20.44 9.32
C LEU A 334 -3.88 21.13 10.65
N LYS A 335 -4.80 21.06 11.62
CA LYS A 335 -4.58 21.57 13.00
C LYS A 335 -3.35 20.94 13.65
N MET A 336 -3.18 19.62 13.53
CA MET A 336 -2.02 18.93 14.08
C MET A 336 -0.72 19.37 13.40
N HIS A 337 -0.69 19.48 12.09
CA HIS A 337 0.46 20.05 11.35
C HIS A 337 0.70 21.52 11.64
N GLY A 338 -0.31 22.26 12.07
CA GLY A 338 -0.23 23.62 12.57
C GLY A 338 0.20 23.76 14.03
N GLY A 339 0.55 22.64 14.69
CA GLY A 339 1.08 22.59 16.05
C GLY A 339 0.04 22.41 17.16
N ARG A 340 -1.22 22.10 16.84
CA ARG A 340 -2.25 21.80 17.85
C ARG A 340 -2.03 20.42 18.46
N PRO A 341 -2.12 20.26 19.79
CA PRO A 341 -1.98 18.96 20.45
C PRO A 341 -3.07 17.96 20.02
N LYS A 342 -2.73 16.66 20.00
CA LYS A 342 -3.63 15.59 19.54
C LYS A 342 -4.97 15.54 20.28
N ASN A 343 -4.98 15.81 21.56
CA ASN A 343 -6.18 15.79 22.42
C ASN A 343 -7.09 17.01 22.24
N GLU A 344 -6.70 17.99 21.46
CA GLU A 344 -7.43 19.25 21.25
C GLU A 344 -7.89 19.46 19.79
N LEU A 345 -7.75 18.45 18.91
CA LEU A 345 -8.04 18.56 17.48
C LEU A 345 -9.54 18.71 17.16
N THR A 346 -10.42 18.45 18.10
CA THR A 346 -11.87 18.63 17.96
C THR A 346 -12.34 20.07 18.30
N GLU A 347 -11.47 20.87 18.92
CA GLU A 347 -11.76 22.27 19.20
C GLU A 347 -11.50 23.12 17.94
N SER A 348 -12.32 24.16 17.75
CA SER A 348 -12.13 25.08 16.62
C SER A 348 -10.82 25.88 16.78
N ASP A 349 -9.99 25.88 15.74
CA ASP A 349 -8.76 26.66 15.68
C ASP A 349 -8.38 26.97 14.21
N PRO A 350 -9.03 27.96 13.56
CA PRO A 350 -8.73 28.36 12.19
C PRO A 350 -7.26 28.77 11.98
N GLU A 351 -6.64 29.36 13.00
CA GLU A 351 -5.23 29.78 12.91
C GLU A 351 -4.28 28.59 12.90
N ALA A 352 -4.58 27.51 13.65
CA ALA A 352 -3.83 26.27 13.54
C ALA A 352 -4.01 25.62 12.16
N VAL A 353 -5.22 25.65 11.59
CA VAL A 353 -5.47 25.21 10.21
C VAL A 353 -4.56 25.96 9.25
N LYS A 354 -4.57 27.30 9.29
CA LYS A 354 -3.72 28.15 8.42
C LYS A 354 -2.23 27.81 8.55
N ARG A 355 -1.74 27.61 9.77
CA ARG A 355 -0.35 27.19 9.99
C ARG A 355 -0.05 25.80 9.42
N GLY A 356 -1.04 24.91 9.33
CA GLY A 356 -0.91 23.56 8.80
C GLY A 356 -1.05 23.45 7.28
N LEU A 357 -1.67 24.46 6.61
CA LEU A 357 -1.87 24.47 5.15
C LEU A 357 -0.61 24.19 4.34
N PRO A 358 0.61 24.65 4.72
CA PRO A 358 1.82 24.31 3.97
C PRO A 358 2.05 22.82 3.77
N ASN A 359 1.59 21.95 4.69
CA ASN A 359 1.67 20.50 4.51
C ASN A 359 0.82 20.04 3.31
N MET A 360 -0.44 20.46 3.24
CA MET A 360 -1.34 20.15 2.13
C MET A 360 -0.82 20.72 0.81
N LEU A 361 -0.39 21.97 0.81
CA LEU A 361 0.10 22.65 -0.39
C LEU A 361 1.35 21.97 -0.96
N ARG A 362 2.27 21.48 -0.10
CA ARG A 362 3.43 20.69 -0.54
C ARG A 362 3.01 19.39 -1.21
N HIS A 363 2.00 18.67 -0.68
CA HIS A 363 1.48 17.46 -1.32
C HIS A 363 0.81 17.75 -2.66
N ILE A 364 0.07 18.85 -2.79
CA ILE A 364 -0.49 19.31 -4.07
C ILE A 364 0.63 19.58 -5.08
N GLU A 365 1.66 20.33 -4.67
CA GLU A 365 2.83 20.63 -5.51
C GLU A 365 3.52 19.34 -5.97
N ASN A 366 3.75 18.39 -5.06
CA ASN A 366 4.37 17.12 -5.38
C ASN A 366 3.59 16.34 -6.45
N LEU A 367 2.26 16.23 -6.33
CA LEU A 367 1.44 15.56 -7.33
C LEU A 367 1.46 16.28 -8.69
N LYS A 368 1.48 17.62 -8.69
CA LYS A 368 1.62 18.42 -9.91
C LYS A 368 2.97 18.23 -10.60
N LYS A 369 4.06 17.97 -9.86
CA LYS A 369 5.38 17.66 -10.44
C LYS A 369 5.36 16.38 -11.28
N PHE A 370 4.49 15.42 -10.94
CA PHE A 370 4.25 14.24 -11.78
C PHE A 370 3.33 14.53 -12.98
N GLY A 371 2.88 15.77 -13.18
CA GLY A 371 2.00 16.17 -14.28
C GLY A 371 0.54 15.75 -14.10
N LEU A 372 0.09 15.48 -12.87
CA LEU A 372 -1.28 15.07 -12.58
C LEU A 372 -2.19 16.27 -12.30
N PRO A 373 -3.42 16.29 -12.84
CA PRO A 373 -4.49 17.11 -12.30
C PRO A 373 -4.82 16.65 -10.87
N VAL A 374 -5.01 17.60 -9.95
CA VAL A 374 -5.22 17.33 -8.52
C VAL A 374 -6.56 17.93 -8.09
N VAL A 375 -7.34 17.13 -7.34
CA VAL A 375 -8.54 17.58 -6.62
C VAL A 375 -8.33 17.29 -5.13
N VAL A 376 -8.68 18.22 -4.26
CA VAL A 376 -8.64 18.01 -2.81
C VAL A 376 -9.99 17.51 -2.33
N ALA A 377 -10.00 16.37 -1.66
CA ALA A 377 -11.16 15.87 -0.92
C ALA A 377 -11.03 16.28 0.55
N LEU A 378 -11.80 17.24 0.98
CA LEU A 378 -11.86 17.66 2.38
C LEU A 378 -12.82 16.71 3.12
N ASN A 379 -12.25 15.72 3.81
CA ASN A 379 -13.03 14.73 4.57
C ASN A 379 -13.57 15.38 5.86
N MET A 380 -14.88 15.59 5.90
CA MET A 380 -15.57 16.39 6.90
C MET A 380 -15.90 15.58 8.17
N PHE A 381 -15.75 16.25 9.30
CA PHE A 381 -16.17 15.75 10.61
C PHE A 381 -17.16 16.73 11.26
N PRO A 382 -18.05 16.25 12.15
CA PRO A 382 -19.05 17.11 12.82
C PRO A 382 -18.46 18.27 13.66
N SER A 383 -17.18 18.17 14.01
CA SER A 383 -16.46 19.20 14.78
C SER A 383 -15.89 20.34 13.92
N ASP A 384 -15.88 20.17 12.61
CA ASP A 384 -15.22 21.12 11.69
C ASP A 384 -16.10 22.36 11.52
N THR A 385 -15.51 23.56 11.59
CA THR A 385 -16.23 24.83 11.50
C THR A 385 -16.15 25.43 10.10
N ALA A 386 -17.08 26.33 9.79
CA ALA A 386 -17.12 27.02 8.50
C ALA A 386 -15.83 27.85 8.26
N GLU A 387 -15.30 28.51 9.30
CA GLU A 387 -14.07 29.30 9.18
C GLU A 387 -12.84 28.44 8.89
N GLU A 388 -12.75 27.25 9.49
CA GLU A 388 -11.68 26.28 9.23
C GLU A 388 -11.74 25.76 7.80
N LYS A 389 -12.95 25.48 7.32
CA LYS A 389 -13.19 25.06 5.93
C LYS A 389 -12.82 26.15 4.94
N GLU A 390 -13.27 27.39 5.17
CA GLU A 390 -12.98 28.53 4.30
C GLU A 390 -11.47 28.74 4.11
N ALA A 391 -10.68 28.59 5.18
CA ALA A 391 -9.21 28.67 5.10
C ALA A 391 -8.61 27.65 4.13
N VAL A 392 -9.15 26.42 4.09
CA VAL A 392 -8.72 25.37 3.15
C VAL A 392 -9.15 25.70 1.73
N GLU A 393 -10.39 26.15 1.54
CA GLU A 393 -10.93 26.51 0.22
C GLU A 393 -10.15 27.67 -0.41
N GLU A 394 -9.82 28.72 0.38
CA GLU A 394 -8.99 29.84 -0.07
C GLU A 394 -7.60 29.36 -0.52
N ALA A 395 -6.96 28.47 0.27
CA ALA A 395 -5.65 27.94 -0.06
C ALA A 395 -5.68 27.10 -1.34
N CYS A 396 -6.69 26.26 -1.53
CA CYS A 396 -6.88 25.47 -2.74
C CYS A 396 -7.13 26.37 -3.96
N ARG A 397 -7.96 27.40 -3.82
CA ARG A 397 -8.23 28.39 -4.87
C ARG A 397 -6.94 29.11 -5.28
N ALA A 398 -6.13 29.54 -4.31
CA ALA A 398 -4.85 30.19 -4.57
C ALA A 398 -3.85 29.22 -5.25
N ALA A 399 -3.90 27.93 -4.94
CA ALA A 399 -3.09 26.89 -5.56
C ALA A 399 -3.61 26.47 -6.94
N GLY A 400 -4.79 26.95 -7.37
CA GLY A 400 -5.42 26.57 -8.64
C GLY A 400 -5.80 25.09 -8.69
N VAL A 401 -6.41 24.57 -7.61
CA VAL A 401 -6.96 23.22 -7.53
C VAL A 401 -8.39 23.26 -6.99
N ALA A 402 -9.25 22.36 -7.48
CA ALA A 402 -10.58 22.19 -6.94
C ALA A 402 -10.51 21.54 -5.54
N VAL A 403 -11.48 21.89 -4.70
CA VAL A 403 -11.70 21.28 -3.39
C VAL A 403 -13.18 21.01 -3.20
N ALA A 404 -13.51 19.75 -2.87
CA ALA A 404 -14.87 19.34 -2.56
C ALA A 404 -14.97 18.81 -1.12
N GLU A 405 -16.07 19.13 -0.43
CA GLU A 405 -16.41 18.45 0.82
C GLU A 405 -16.70 16.98 0.55
N SER A 406 -16.18 16.12 1.38
CA SER A 406 -16.46 14.68 1.33
C SER A 406 -17.19 14.24 2.60
N ARG A 407 -18.43 13.81 2.45
CA ARG A 407 -19.27 13.26 3.53
C ARG A 407 -19.59 11.78 3.29
N VAL A 408 -18.72 11.12 2.55
CA VAL A 408 -18.94 9.72 2.12
C VAL A 408 -19.01 8.74 3.30
N PHE A 409 -18.46 9.10 4.45
CA PHE A 409 -18.59 8.29 5.67
C PHE A 409 -20.04 8.18 6.15
N THR A 410 -20.77 9.30 6.17
CA THR A 410 -22.16 9.38 6.65
C THR A 410 -23.20 9.13 5.56
N ASP A 411 -22.91 9.56 4.34
CA ASP A 411 -23.91 9.67 3.26
C ASP A 411 -23.61 8.73 2.08
N GLY A 412 -22.58 7.86 2.21
CA GLY A 412 -22.19 6.94 1.13
C GLY A 412 -21.81 7.70 -0.15
N GLY A 413 -22.17 7.15 -1.31
CA GLY A 413 -21.88 7.77 -2.59
C GLY A 413 -22.52 9.14 -2.78
N GLU A 414 -23.66 9.41 -2.16
CA GLU A 414 -24.32 10.73 -2.23
C GLU A 414 -23.42 11.83 -1.65
N GLY A 415 -22.74 11.55 -0.54
CA GLY A 415 -21.82 12.48 0.09
C GLY A 415 -20.53 12.74 -0.68
N GLY A 416 -20.36 12.15 -1.85
CA GLY A 416 -19.19 12.30 -2.74
C GLY A 416 -19.49 12.81 -4.13
N ILE A 417 -20.72 13.25 -4.43
CA ILE A 417 -21.12 13.66 -5.79
C ILE A 417 -20.29 14.85 -6.26
N ASP A 418 -20.17 15.92 -5.48
CA ASP A 418 -19.39 17.11 -5.85
C ASP A 418 -17.92 16.75 -6.09
N LEU A 419 -17.34 15.88 -5.24
CA LEU A 419 -15.99 15.37 -5.44
C LEU A 419 -15.86 14.59 -6.76
N ALA A 420 -16.86 13.77 -7.10
CA ALA A 420 -16.86 12.99 -8.34
C ALA A 420 -16.95 13.91 -9.58
N GLU A 421 -17.76 14.95 -9.53
CA GLU A 421 -17.88 15.95 -10.61
C GLU A 421 -16.56 16.71 -10.80
N ASP A 422 -15.91 17.16 -9.72
CA ASP A 422 -14.62 17.84 -9.77
C ASP A 422 -13.51 16.92 -10.33
N VAL A 423 -13.53 15.63 -9.96
CA VAL A 423 -12.59 14.63 -10.49
C VAL A 423 -12.81 14.40 -11.98
N LEU A 424 -14.06 14.32 -12.44
CA LEU A 424 -14.37 14.19 -13.87
C LEU A 424 -13.88 15.42 -14.65
N ALA A 425 -14.11 16.63 -14.14
CA ALA A 425 -13.60 17.88 -14.74
C ALA A 425 -12.06 17.91 -14.77
N ALA A 426 -11.41 17.46 -13.70
CA ALA A 426 -9.95 17.35 -13.65
C ALA A 426 -9.40 16.38 -14.71
N ILE A 427 -10.07 15.23 -14.92
CA ILE A 427 -9.70 14.26 -15.97
C ILE A 427 -9.80 14.88 -17.36
N GLU A 428 -10.83 15.68 -17.63
CA GLU A 428 -11.01 16.36 -18.92
C GLU A 428 -9.92 17.39 -19.20
N SER A 429 -9.30 17.99 -18.17
CA SER A 429 -8.17 18.91 -18.33
C SER A 429 -6.89 18.23 -18.86
N GLY A 430 -6.83 16.90 -18.77
CA GLY A 430 -5.76 16.06 -19.29
C GLY A 430 -4.57 15.90 -18.35
N SER A 431 -4.11 14.67 -18.22
CA SER A 431 -2.90 14.30 -17.46
C SER A 431 -1.67 14.31 -18.37
N ARG A 432 -0.56 14.81 -17.84
CA ARG A 432 0.77 14.77 -18.46
C ARG A 432 1.73 13.94 -17.61
N TYR A 433 1.22 12.85 -17.04
CA TYR A 433 1.99 12.03 -16.13
C TYR A 433 3.35 11.63 -16.68
N ALA A 434 4.39 11.87 -15.86
CA ALA A 434 5.75 11.37 -16.05
C ALA A 434 6.39 11.07 -14.68
N PRO A 435 7.22 10.03 -14.56
CA PRO A 435 8.05 9.82 -13.37
C PRO A 435 9.01 10.99 -13.14
N ILE A 436 9.40 11.24 -11.87
CA ILE A 436 10.30 12.38 -11.57
C ILE A 436 11.77 12.10 -11.82
N TYR A 437 12.15 10.86 -12.07
CA TYR A 437 13.51 10.47 -12.45
C TYR A 437 13.50 9.41 -13.55
N THR A 438 14.62 9.26 -14.27
CA THR A 438 14.78 8.26 -15.33
C THR A 438 15.54 7.03 -14.84
N ASP A 439 15.47 5.92 -15.60
CA ASP A 439 16.17 4.67 -15.25
C ASP A 439 17.70 4.80 -15.40
N GLU A 440 18.17 5.74 -16.26
CA GLU A 440 19.60 5.99 -16.53
C GLU A 440 20.32 6.70 -15.39
N MET A 441 19.60 7.41 -14.52
CA MET A 441 20.18 8.03 -13.32
C MET A 441 20.78 6.97 -12.40
N THR A 442 21.88 7.30 -11.74
CA THR A 442 22.46 6.48 -10.67
C THR A 442 21.51 6.38 -9.49
N LEU A 443 21.71 5.40 -8.59
CA LEU A 443 20.87 5.27 -7.39
C LEU A 443 20.94 6.53 -6.52
N LYS A 444 22.13 7.14 -6.37
CA LYS A 444 22.26 8.40 -5.62
C LYS A 444 21.51 9.55 -6.25
N GLU A 445 21.58 9.73 -7.57
CA GLU A 445 20.80 10.76 -8.28
C GLU A 445 19.30 10.57 -8.10
N LYS A 446 18.78 9.34 -8.16
CA LYS A 446 17.36 9.04 -7.90
C LYS A 446 16.96 9.39 -6.47
N ILE A 447 17.76 8.99 -5.47
CA ILE A 447 17.56 9.30 -4.06
C ILE A 447 17.54 10.82 -3.83
N GLU A 448 18.52 11.54 -4.39
CA GLU A 448 18.60 13.00 -4.27
C GLU A 448 17.45 13.72 -4.95
N THR A 449 16.99 13.20 -6.10
CA THR A 449 15.81 13.75 -6.79
C THR A 449 14.57 13.64 -5.92
N ILE A 450 14.27 12.45 -5.36
CA ILE A 450 13.14 12.28 -4.46
C ILE A 450 13.29 13.17 -3.21
N ALA A 451 14.47 13.19 -2.60
CA ALA A 451 14.73 13.97 -1.40
C ALA A 451 14.50 15.47 -1.61
N LYS A 452 14.98 16.02 -2.72
CA LYS A 452 14.85 17.46 -3.05
C LYS A 452 13.46 17.80 -3.55
N GLU A 453 12.97 17.05 -4.55
CA GLU A 453 11.72 17.40 -5.24
C GLU A 453 10.47 17.05 -4.43
N ILE A 454 10.46 15.92 -3.73
CA ILE A 454 9.27 15.45 -2.99
C ILE A 454 9.32 15.85 -1.52
N TYR A 455 10.49 15.66 -0.87
CA TYR A 455 10.58 15.91 0.57
C TYR A 455 10.98 17.35 0.90
N GLY A 456 11.60 18.10 -0.03
CA GLY A 456 12.09 19.45 0.20
C GLY A 456 13.40 19.51 0.97
N ALA A 457 14.20 18.43 0.95
CA ALA A 457 15.53 18.39 1.55
C ALA A 457 16.50 19.34 0.81
N GLY A 458 17.40 19.96 1.56
CA GLY A 458 18.50 20.75 0.97
C GLY A 458 19.69 19.91 0.55
N SER A 459 19.90 18.78 1.23
CA SER A 459 21.00 17.84 0.97
C SER A 459 20.66 16.43 1.42
N VAL A 460 21.45 15.47 0.95
CA VAL A 460 21.39 14.07 1.39
C VAL A 460 22.76 13.69 1.94
N GLN A 461 22.78 13.07 3.11
CA GLN A 461 23.96 12.50 3.73
C GLN A 461 23.83 10.99 3.78
N TYR A 462 24.91 10.29 3.44
CA TYR A 462 24.97 8.83 3.43
C TYR A 462 25.88 8.34 4.53
N ASP A 463 25.42 7.40 5.34
CA ASP A 463 26.27 6.67 6.27
C ASP A 463 27.24 5.76 5.47
N ALA A 464 28.41 5.47 6.03
CA ALA A 464 29.42 4.65 5.36
C ALA A 464 28.91 3.25 4.93
N ALA A 465 27.97 2.68 5.70
CA ALA A 465 27.29 1.43 5.35
C ALA A 465 26.45 1.60 4.08
N ALA A 466 25.62 2.64 4.04
CA ALA A 466 24.75 2.93 2.89
C ALA A 466 25.58 3.19 1.60
N GLU A 467 26.67 3.93 1.70
CA GLU A 467 27.57 4.17 0.56
C GLU A 467 28.16 2.89 -0.01
N LYS A 468 28.64 2.01 0.88
CA LYS A 468 29.20 0.71 0.49
C LYS A 468 28.14 -0.19 -0.15
N GLU A 469 26.95 -0.22 0.42
CA GLU A 469 25.83 -1.04 -0.09
C GLU A 469 25.33 -0.54 -1.44
N LEU A 470 25.11 0.76 -1.62
CA LEU A 470 24.68 1.34 -2.89
C LEU A 470 25.69 1.04 -4.01
N LYS A 471 26.98 1.21 -3.72
CA LYS A 471 28.04 0.86 -4.66
C LYS A 471 28.02 -0.63 -5.02
N TYR A 472 27.86 -1.51 -4.04
CA TYR A 472 27.79 -2.96 -4.27
C TYR A 472 26.54 -3.36 -5.08
N ILE A 473 25.40 -2.71 -4.82
CA ILE A 473 24.16 -2.91 -5.60
C ILE A 473 24.37 -2.51 -7.07
N GLU A 474 25.06 -1.39 -7.33
CA GLU A 474 25.39 -0.97 -8.70
C GLU A 474 26.38 -1.93 -9.37
N GLU A 475 27.40 -2.41 -8.66
CA GLU A 475 28.37 -3.42 -9.14
C GLU A 475 27.68 -4.75 -9.50
N MET A 476 26.63 -5.14 -8.78
CA MET A 476 25.78 -6.30 -9.11
C MET A 476 24.87 -6.08 -10.33
N GLY A 477 24.87 -4.90 -10.95
CA GLY A 477 24.06 -4.57 -12.12
C GLY A 477 22.65 -4.05 -11.83
N PHE A 478 22.32 -3.72 -10.58
CA PHE A 478 20.99 -3.24 -10.17
C PHE A 478 20.86 -1.70 -10.15
N GLY A 479 21.85 -0.94 -10.63
CA GLY A 479 21.86 0.52 -10.62
C GLY A 479 20.71 1.19 -11.38
N ARG A 480 20.09 0.49 -12.35
CA ARG A 480 18.94 1.00 -13.11
C ARG A 480 17.59 0.82 -12.42
N MET A 481 17.53 0.06 -11.32
CA MET A 481 16.28 -0.15 -10.59
C MET A 481 15.74 1.15 -10.01
N PRO A 482 14.40 1.32 -9.92
CA PRO A 482 13.80 2.40 -9.15
C PRO A 482 14.15 2.27 -7.66
N VAL A 483 14.08 3.39 -6.94
CA VAL A 483 14.33 3.42 -5.50
C VAL A 483 13.01 3.49 -4.72
N CYS A 484 12.95 2.74 -3.63
CA CYS A 484 11.85 2.71 -2.69
C CYS A 484 12.34 3.34 -1.38
N MET A 485 12.03 4.62 -1.17
CA MET A 485 12.44 5.33 0.03
C MET A 485 11.65 4.85 1.24
N ALA A 486 12.35 4.33 2.23
CA ALA A 486 11.80 3.87 3.50
C ALA A 486 12.09 4.89 4.60
N LYS A 487 11.09 5.72 4.93
CA LYS A 487 11.17 6.76 5.96
C LYS A 487 9.93 6.77 6.85
N THR A 488 9.93 7.60 7.89
CA THR A 488 8.73 7.86 8.68
C THR A 488 7.60 8.42 7.80
N GLN A 489 6.39 7.96 8.03
CA GLN A 489 5.18 8.48 7.36
C GLN A 489 4.66 9.79 7.97
N MET A 490 5.17 10.20 9.14
CA MET A 490 4.62 11.32 9.92
C MET A 490 5.17 12.69 9.52
N SER A 491 6.21 12.73 8.70
CA SER A 491 6.91 13.95 8.31
C SER A 491 7.49 13.82 6.90
N PHE A 492 7.72 14.93 6.21
CA PHE A 492 8.54 14.95 4.98
C PHE A 492 10.00 14.61 5.27
N THR A 493 10.49 14.81 6.51
CA THR A 493 11.86 14.48 6.90
C THR A 493 11.99 13.03 7.39
N ASP A 494 13.18 12.64 7.78
CA ASP A 494 13.48 11.40 8.51
C ASP A 494 13.18 11.48 10.02
N ASP A 495 12.79 12.67 10.52
CA ASP A 495 12.41 12.92 11.91
C ASP A 495 10.89 13.07 12.06
N PRO A 496 10.20 12.12 12.72
CA PRO A 496 8.74 12.15 12.87
C PRO A 496 8.21 13.33 13.70
N SER A 497 9.06 14.03 14.44
CA SER A 497 8.66 15.18 15.27
C SER A 497 8.53 16.47 14.46
N LYS A 498 9.09 16.53 13.25
CA LYS A 498 9.04 17.72 12.39
C LYS A 498 7.76 17.75 11.57
N MET A 499 6.76 18.43 12.11
CA MET A 499 5.44 18.57 11.50
C MET A 499 5.40 19.65 10.41
N GLY A 500 4.26 19.79 9.72
CA GLY A 500 4.04 20.80 8.68
C GLY A 500 4.78 20.49 7.38
N ALA A 501 5.47 21.47 6.81
CA ALA A 501 6.23 21.35 5.56
C ALA A 501 7.68 21.82 5.74
N PRO A 502 8.51 21.11 6.51
CA PRO A 502 9.92 21.48 6.69
C PRO A 502 10.66 21.46 5.34
N SER A 503 11.65 22.35 5.20
CA SER A 503 12.46 22.45 3.98
C SER A 503 13.93 22.73 4.32
N GLY A 504 14.84 22.47 3.36
CA GLY A 504 16.26 22.76 3.51
C GLY A 504 17.02 21.87 4.51
N PHE A 505 16.38 20.84 5.03
CA PHE A 505 17.00 19.87 5.96
C PHE A 505 17.94 18.91 5.23
N THR A 506 18.80 18.23 5.96
CA THR A 506 19.59 17.12 5.46
C THR A 506 18.85 15.81 5.69
N LEU A 507 18.62 15.03 4.64
CA LEU A 507 18.07 13.68 4.72
C LEU A 507 19.20 12.69 4.97
N HIS A 508 19.08 11.81 5.97
CA HIS A 508 20.12 10.81 6.30
C HIS A 508 19.73 9.45 5.75
N VAL A 509 20.55 8.91 4.84
CA VAL A 509 20.45 7.54 4.34
C VAL A 509 21.37 6.64 5.14
N ARG A 510 20.79 5.66 5.84
CA ARG A 510 21.51 4.77 6.77
C ARG A 510 21.93 3.47 6.15
N GLU A 511 21.05 2.88 5.35
CA GLU A 511 21.23 1.56 4.74
C GLU A 511 20.54 1.53 3.38
N ALA A 512 20.99 0.64 2.52
CA ALA A 512 20.30 0.29 1.28
C ALA A 512 20.29 -1.23 1.11
N ARG A 513 19.25 -1.76 0.48
CA ARG A 513 19.18 -3.18 0.13
C ARG A 513 18.42 -3.36 -1.17
N VAL A 514 18.81 -4.34 -1.96
CA VAL A 514 18.10 -4.69 -3.17
C VAL A 514 16.99 -5.71 -2.89
N SER A 515 15.77 -5.41 -3.36
CA SER A 515 14.69 -6.39 -3.52
C SER A 515 14.71 -6.85 -4.97
N ALA A 516 15.62 -7.78 -5.28
CA ALA A 516 15.96 -8.15 -6.65
C ALA A 516 14.81 -8.82 -7.40
N GLY A 517 13.97 -9.58 -6.71
CA GLY A 517 12.76 -10.19 -7.26
C GLY A 517 11.66 -9.17 -7.53
N ALA A 518 11.43 -8.26 -6.59
CA ALA A 518 10.49 -7.17 -6.76
C ALA A 518 10.97 -6.14 -7.81
N GLY A 519 12.29 -5.95 -7.92
CA GLY A 519 12.90 -5.10 -8.94
C GLY A 519 13.09 -3.65 -8.51
N PHE A 520 13.30 -3.37 -7.23
CA PHE A 520 13.61 -2.03 -6.72
C PHE A 520 14.66 -2.08 -5.60
N VAL A 521 15.29 -0.95 -5.32
CA VAL A 521 16.24 -0.78 -4.22
C VAL A 521 15.55 -0.06 -3.07
N VAL A 522 15.52 -0.70 -1.90
CA VAL A 522 14.99 -0.11 -0.66
C VAL A 522 16.09 0.73 -0.02
N VAL A 523 15.77 2.00 0.27
CA VAL A 523 16.69 2.98 0.86
C VAL A 523 16.14 3.42 2.21
N LEU A 524 16.84 3.09 3.30
CA LEU A 524 16.38 3.34 4.66
C LEU A 524 16.97 4.63 5.21
N THR A 525 16.11 5.55 5.61
CA THR A 525 16.49 6.84 6.23
C THR A 525 16.37 6.82 7.76
N GLY A 526 15.84 5.74 8.33
CA GLY A 526 15.64 5.57 9.77
C GLY A 526 15.48 4.10 10.15
N LYS A 527 15.19 3.83 11.40
CA LYS A 527 14.79 2.49 11.85
C LYS A 527 13.37 2.20 11.37
N ILE A 528 13.23 1.49 10.26
CA ILE A 528 11.96 1.05 9.73
C ILE A 528 11.59 -0.30 10.36
N MET A 529 10.43 -0.33 10.98
CA MET A 529 9.96 -1.52 11.70
C MET A 529 9.21 -2.44 10.76
N THR A 530 9.78 -3.61 10.47
CA THR A 530 9.19 -4.65 9.62
C THR A 530 8.41 -5.70 10.39
N MET A 531 8.52 -5.71 11.71
CA MET A 531 7.68 -6.49 12.63
C MET A 531 7.10 -5.54 13.67
N PRO A 532 5.85 -5.05 13.48
CA PRO A 532 5.16 -4.24 14.48
C PRO A 532 4.96 -4.99 15.80
N GLY A 533 4.79 -4.28 16.88
CA GLY A 533 4.36 -4.86 18.15
C GLY A 533 2.91 -4.49 18.45
N LEU A 534 2.22 -5.29 19.22
CA LEU A 534 0.91 -4.92 19.76
C LEU A 534 1.05 -3.68 20.65
N PRO A 535 0.09 -2.73 20.63
CA PRO A 535 0.07 -1.57 21.52
C PRO A 535 -0.26 -1.99 22.95
N LYS A 536 -0.30 -1.02 23.87
CA LYS A 536 -0.69 -1.26 25.27
C LYS A 536 -2.10 -1.84 25.41
N HIS A 537 -3.01 -1.37 24.57
CA HIS A 537 -4.40 -1.85 24.47
C HIS A 537 -4.64 -2.17 22.98
N PRO A 538 -4.45 -3.42 22.57
CA PRO A 538 -4.69 -3.84 21.20
C PRO A 538 -6.19 -3.96 20.91
N ALA A 539 -6.59 -3.79 19.65
CA ALA A 539 -7.97 -3.97 19.21
C ALA A 539 -8.51 -5.37 19.57
N ALA A 540 -7.64 -6.36 19.61
CA ALA A 540 -7.96 -7.73 19.99
C ALA A 540 -8.59 -7.87 21.40
N GLU A 541 -8.41 -6.89 22.30
CA GLU A 541 -9.08 -6.90 23.62
C GLU A 541 -10.59 -6.69 23.53
N ASN A 542 -11.08 -6.11 22.43
CA ASN A 542 -12.48 -5.76 22.22
C ASN A 542 -13.19 -6.63 21.18
N ILE A 543 -12.42 -7.43 20.42
CA ILE A 543 -12.97 -8.30 19.37
C ILE A 543 -13.50 -9.57 20.04
N ASP A 544 -14.76 -9.92 19.77
CA ASP A 544 -15.41 -11.13 20.30
C ASP A 544 -16.31 -11.74 19.22
N VAL A 545 -16.76 -12.97 19.47
CA VAL A 545 -17.69 -13.71 18.62
C VAL A 545 -18.76 -14.37 19.49
N ASP A 546 -20.02 -14.20 19.13
CA ASP A 546 -21.14 -14.84 19.84
C ASP A 546 -21.38 -16.30 19.40
N ASP A 547 -22.34 -16.97 20.06
CA ASP A 547 -22.69 -18.37 19.78
C ASP A 547 -23.28 -18.58 18.37
N ASP A 548 -23.78 -17.54 17.73
CA ASP A 548 -24.31 -17.56 16.36
C ASP A 548 -23.25 -17.23 15.32
N GLY A 549 -22.01 -16.91 15.75
CA GLY A 549 -20.88 -16.60 14.91
C GLY A 549 -20.79 -15.12 14.49
N HIS A 550 -21.57 -14.22 15.07
CA HIS A 550 -21.47 -12.80 14.80
C HIS A 550 -20.26 -12.19 15.53
N ILE A 551 -19.46 -11.46 14.78
CA ILE A 551 -18.27 -10.79 15.32
C ILE A 551 -18.65 -9.40 15.83
N THR A 552 -18.11 -9.03 16.98
CA THR A 552 -18.24 -7.70 17.58
C THR A 552 -16.87 -7.07 17.79
N GLY A 553 -16.81 -5.75 17.93
CA GLY A 553 -15.56 -5.03 18.21
C GLY A 553 -14.52 -5.00 17.08
N LEU A 554 -14.88 -5.47 15.90
CA LEU A 554 -14.04 -5.35 14.70
C LEU A 554 -14.33 -3.99 14.01
N PHE A 555 -13.93 -2.90 14.69
CA PHE A 555 -14.07 -1.48 14.28
C PHE A 555 -15.48 -0.89 14.20
#